data_7004ef491051edaf7b79474f2428d849
#
_entry.id   7004ef491051edaf7b79474f2428d849
#
_cell.length_a   1.000
_cell.length_b   1.000
_cell.length_c   1.000
_cell.angle_alpha   90.00
_cell.angle_beta   90.00
_cell.angle_gamma   90.00
#
_symmetry.space_group_name_H-M   'P 1'
#
loop_
_entity.id
_entity.type
_entity.pdbx_description
1 polymer ?
#
loop_
_entity_poly.entity_id
_entity_poly.type
_entity_poly.pdbx_seq_one_letter_code
_entity_poly.pdbx_strand_id
1 'polypeptide(L)'
;MRFTTFKDYELLDASNGERLERWNDKILIRPDPQIIWNTEKKDPRWNQANAVYHRSNTGGGHWKIKNLKEESWNIKYGELNFNVKLMNFKHTGVFPEQAVNWEFFKKVINGKPLKVLNLFGYTGCASLVCAKAGAK
;
A
#
# COMPACT_ATOMS: atom_id res chain seq x y z
N MET A 1 -11.91 -2.95 -16.16
CA MET A 1 -11.13 -3.08 -14.92
C MET A 1 -9.69 -2.73 -15.21
N ARG A 2 -9.05 -1.83 -14.46
CA ARG A 2 -7.63 -1.52 -14.66
C ARG A 2 -6.82 -2.32 -13.65
N PHE A 3 -5.90 -3.14 -14.15
CA PHE A 3 -4.90 -3.82 -13.33
C PHE A 3 -3.63 -3.01 -13.30
N THR A 4 -2.94 -2.98 -12.17
CA THR A 4 -1.64 -2.36 -12.05
C THR A 4 -0.54 -3.39 -12.17
N THR A 5 0.64 -2.94 -12.56
CA THR A 5 1.85 -3.78 -12.60
C THR A 5 2.67 -3.70 -11.30
N PHE A 6 2.03 -3.33 -10.18
CA PHE A 6 2.71 -3.23 -8.90
C PHE A 6 3.02 -4.62 -8.34
N LYS A 7 4.13 -5.21 -8.78
CA LYS A 7 4.49 -6.61 -8.48
C LYS A 7 4.74 -6.86 -6.99
N ASP A 8 5.26 -5.88 -6.26
CA ASP A 8 5.59 -6.02 -4.84
C ASP A 8 4.40 -5.78 -3.90
N TYR A 9 3.23 -5.48 -4.46
CA TYR A 9 2.00 -5.36 -3.70
C TYR A 9 0.87 -6.16 -4.32
N GLU A 10 0.08 -6.81 -3.48
CA GLU A 10 -1.12 -7.54 -3.89
C GLU A 10 -2.14 -7.56 -2.77
N LEU A 11 -3.40 -7.25 -3.08
CA LEU A 11 -4.54 -7.56 -2.23
C LEU A 11 -4.89 -9.03 -2.44
N LEU A 12 -4.66 -9.86 -1.43
CA LEU A 12 -4.82 -11.31 -1.50
C LEU A 12 -6.25 -11.72 -1.23
N ASP A 13 -6.87 -11.09 -0.22
CA ASP A 13 -8.24 -11.36 0.20
C ASP A 13 -8.78 -10.18 1.01
N ALA A 14 -10.11 -10.10 1.13
CA ALA A 14 -10.79 -9.05 1.87
C ALA A 14 -12.11 -9.58 2.46
N SER A 15 -12.25 -9.56 3.78
CA SER A 15 -13.44 -10.04 4.47
C SER A 15 -13.56 -9.44 5.87
N ASN A 16 -14.80 -9.23 6.31
CA ASN A 16 -15.14 -8.84 7.68
C ASN A 16 -14.36 -7.63 8.19
N GLY A 17 -14.34 -6.55 7.41
CA GLY A 17 -13.67 -5.31 7.78
C GLY A 17 -12.15 -5.37 7.75
N GLU A 18 -11.56 -6.40 7.18
CA GLU A 18 -10.11 -6.59 7.08
C GLU A 18 -9.67 -6.91 5.66
N ARG A 19 -8.44 -6.50 5.33
CA ARG A 19 -7.74 -6.89 4.11
C ARG A 19 -6.49 -7.69 4.44
N LEU A 20 -6.29 -8.76 3.68
CA LEU A 20 -5.07 -9.55 3.66
C LEU A 20 -4.21 -9.08 2.49
N GLU A 21 -3.00 -8.64 2.74
CA GLU A 21 -2.15 -8.01 1.74
C GLU A 21 -0.76 -8.61 1.73
N ARG A 22 -0.18 -8.72 0.54
CA ARG A 22 1.24 -9.01 0.36
C ARG A 22 1.99 -7.72 0.03
N TRP A 23 3.07 -7.47 0.76
CA TRP A 23 3.97 -6.35 0.60
C TRP A 23 5.40 -6.87 0.42
N ASN A 24 5.81 -7.09 -0.82
CA ASN A 24 6.97 -7.88 -1.21
C ASN A 24 6.82 -9.34 -0.68
N ASP A 25 7.64 -9.76 0.25
CA ASP A 25 7.59 -11.07 0.92
C ASP A 25 6.84 -11.05 2.27
N LYS A 26 6.29 -9.90 2.67
CA LYS A 26 5.57 -9.74 3.94
C LYS A 26 4.06 -9.81 3.74
N ILE A 27 3.40 -10.50 4.65
CA ILE A 27 1.93 -10.60 4.70
C ILE A 27 1.42 -9.76 5.86
N LEU A 28 0.53 -8.83 5.57
CA LEU A 28 -0.08 -7.94 6.55
C LEU A 28 -1.59 -8.10 6.58
N ILE A 29 -2.17 -7.96 7.76
CA ILE A 29 -3.63 -7.81 7.95
C ILE A 29 -3.88 -6.41 8.48
N ARG A 30 -4.75 -5.66 7.78
CA ARG A 30 -5.12 -4.30 8.16
C ARG A 30 -6.64 -4.12 8.15
N PRO A 31 -7.20 -3.34 9.10
CA PRO A 31 -8.63 -3.04 9.08
C PRO A 31 -8.99 -2.11 7.92
N ASP A 32 -10.10 -2.42 7.28
CA ASP A 32 -10.72 -1.59 6.26
C ASP A 32 -12.24 -1.59 6.43
N PRO A 33 -12.84 -0.52 6.97
CA PRO A 33 -14.27 -0.47 7.26
C PRO A 33 -15.15 -0.45 6.00
N GLN A 34 -14.58 -0.26 4.82
CA GLN A 34 -15.31 -0.34 3.56
C GLN A 34 -15.61 -1.79 3.16
N ILE A 35 -14.94 -2.77 3.75
CA ILE A 35 -15.17 -4.18 3.54
C ILE A 35 -16.32 -4.64 4.42
N ILE A 36 -17.54 -4.47 3.94
CA ILE A 36 -18.78 -4.77 4.69
C ILE A 36 -19.26 -6.22 4.51
N TRP A 37 -18.68 -6.94 3.56
CA TRP A 37 -19.01 -8.36 3.34
C TRP A 37 -18.25 -9.28 4.29
N ASN A 38 -18.86 -10.41 4.59
CA ASN A 38 -18.27 -11.44 5.41
C ASN A 38 -18.23 -12.74 4.61
N THR A 39 -17.06 -13.07 4.10
CA THR A 39 -16.78 -14.32 3.39
C THR A 39 -15.88 -15.20 4.23
N GLU A 40 -15.92 -16.51 3.97
CA GLU A 40 -15.00 -17.43 4.61
C GLU A 40 -13.55 -17.09 4.23
N LYS A 41 -12.70 -16.91 5.26
CA LYS A 41 -11.26 -16.62 5.10
C LYS A 41 -10.49 -17.90 4.76
N LYS A 42 -10.64 -18.39 3.52
CA LYS A 42 -10.04 -19.66 3.06
C LYS A 42 -8.55 -19.59 2.80
N ASP A 43 -8.01 -18.41 2.55
CA ASP A 43 -6.59 -18.26 2.28
C ASP A 43 -5.78 -18.56 3.55
N PRO A 44 -4.88 -19.56 3.53
CA PRO A 44 -4.10 -19.94 4.73
C PRO A 44 -3.20 -18.82 5.24
N ARG A 45 -2.88 -17.83 4.41
CA ARG A 45 -2.06 -16.68 4.76
C ARG A 45 -2.73 -15.77 5.81
N TRP A 46 -4.04 -15.85 6.02
CA TRP A 46 -4.71 -15.20 7.15
C TRP A 46 -4.10 -15.60 8.50
N ASN A 47 -3.71 -16.86 8.63
CA ASN A 47 -3.09 -17.38 9.86
C ASN A 47 -1.57 -17.18 9.90
N GLN A 48 -0.95 -16.90 8.76
CA GLN A 48 0.50 -16.80 8.57
C GLN A 48 0.99 -15.34 8.45
N ALA A 49 0.11 -14.36 8.67
CA ALA A 49 0.45 -12.95 8.56
C ALA A 49 1.64 -12.58 9.46
N ASN A 50 2.58 -11.82 8.91
CA ASN A 50 3.76 -11.34 9.62
C ASN A 50 3.41 -10.27 10.66
N ALA A 51 2.42 -9.42 10.38
CA ALA A 51 1.89 -8.44 11.32
C ALA A 51 0.40 -8.18 11.09
N VAL A 52 -0.29 -7.85 12.16
CA VAL A 52 -1.73 -7.52 12.20
C VAL A 52 -1.92 -6.19 12.90
N TYR A 53 -2.63 -5.26 12.28
CA TYR A 53 -2.97 -4.00 12.92
C TYR A 53 -4.28 -4.11 13.70
N HIS A 54 -4.25 -3.82 14.97
CA HIS A 54 -5.41 -3.78 15.85
C HIS A 54 -5.83 -2.34 16.11
N ARG A 55 -7.10 -2.01 15.82
CA ARG A 55 -7.67 -0.71 16.19
C ARG A 55 -7.92 -0.64 17.68
N SER A 56 -7.65 0.53 18.24
CA SER A 56 -8.07 0.90 19.60
C SER A 56 -9.49 1.49 19.57
N ASN A 57 -10.22 1.33 20.65
CA ASN A 57 -11.56 1.92 20.82
C ASN A 57 -11.53 3.44 21.05
N THR A 58 -10.35 3.99 21.37
CA THR A 58 -10.13 5.42 21.63
C THR A 58 -9.50 6.17 20.46
N GLY A 59 -9.40 5.52 19.28
CA GLY A 59 -8.69 6.02 18.11
C GLY A 59 -7.24 5.53 18.02
N GLY A 60 -6.73 5.46 16.78
CA GLY A 60 -5.42 4.88 16.53
C GLY A 60 -5.41 3.35 16.63
N GLY A 61 -4.35 2.78 17.14
CA GLY A 61 -4.14 1.33 17.29
C GLY A 61 -2.67 0.97 17.32
N HIS A 62 -2.37 -0.32 17.18
CA HIS A 62 -1.01 -0.84 17.21
C HIS A 62 -0.84 -2.05 16.29
N TRP A 63 0.38 -2.29 15.86
CA TRP A 63 0.77 -3.51 15.14
C TRP A 63 1.12 -4.62 16.14
N LYS A 64 0.46 -5.75 16.00
CA LYS A 64 0.91 -7.01 16.61
C LYS A 64 1.83 -7.72 15.62
N ILE A 65 3.12 -7.63 15.86
CA ILE A 65 4.16 -8.29 15.04
C ILE A 65 4.28 -9.74 15.50
N LYS A 66 4.22 -10.66 14.54
CA LYS A 66 4.36 -12.11 14.79
C LYS A 66 5.72 -12.63 14.32
N ASN A 67 6.12 -12.22 13.11
CA ASN A 67 7.37 -12.70 12.49
C ASN A 67 7.89 -11.67 11.49
N LEU A 68 8.49 -10.59 11.99
CA LEU A 68 9.26 -9.62 11.20
C LEU A 68 10.60 -9.39 11.87
N LYS A 69 11.68 -9.45 11.10
CA LYS A 69 13.01 -9.08 11.57
C LYS A 69 13.19 -7.56 11.66
N GLU A 70 12.52 -6.83 10.75
CA GLU A 70 12.59 -5.38 10.63
C GLU A 70 11.18 -4.82 10.42
N GLU A 71 10.89 -3.67 11.01
CA GLU A 71 9.61 -2.98 10.89
C GLU A 71 9.53 -2.08 9.66
N SER A 72 10.60 -2.01 8.87
CA SER A 72 10.64 -1.28 7.60
C SER A 72 11.35 -2.10 6.54
N TRP A 73 10.89 -1.99 5.30
CA TRP A 73 11.48 -2.66 4.13
C TRP A 73 11.17 -1.90 2.86
N ASN A 74 11.85 -2.24 1.77
CA ASN A 74 11.63 -1.62 0.48
C ASN A 74 10.65 -2.44 -0.38
N ILE A 75 9.81 -1.72 -1.12
CA ILE A 75 8.99 -2.25 -2.21
C ILE A 75 9.26 -1.47 -3.49
N LYS A 76 9.15 -2.14 -4.63
CA LYS A 76 9.45 -1.57 -5.95
C LYS A 76 8.18 -1.34 -6.76
N TYR A 77 8.11 -0.16 -7.37
CA TYR A 77 7.16 0.14 -8.42
C TYR A 77 7.92 0.62 -9.65
N GLY A 78 8.08 -0.27 -10.65
CA GLY A 78 9.00 -0.04 -11.76
C GLY A 78 10.43 0.20 -11.27
N GLU A 79 11.00 1.36 -11.60
CA GLU A 79 12.34 1.77 -11.16
C GLU A 79 12.35 2.52 -9.81
N LEU A 80 11.19 2.81 -9.25
CA LEU A 80 11.08 3.50 -7.97
C LEU A 80 11.13 2.50 -6.82
N ASN A 81 11.85 2.88 -5.77
CA ASN A 81 11.87 2.18 -4.49
C ASN A 81 11.15 3.02 -3.45
N PHE A 82 10.21 2.42 -2.75
CA PHE A 82 9.51 3.02 -1.63
C PHE A 82 9.87 2.28 -0.35
N ASN A 83 10.30 3.00 0.66
CA ASN A 83 10.45 2.44 2.00
C ASN A 83 9.07 2.43 2.69
N VAL A 84 8.60 1.26 3.05
CA VAL A 84 7.39 1.06 3.85
C VAL A 84 7.76 0.72 5.27
N LYS A 85 6.97 1.22 6.23
CA LYS A 85 7.23 1.05 7.65
C LYS A 85 5.92 0.83 8.41
N LEU A 86 5.95 -0.06 9.39
CA LEU A 86 4.88 -0.19 10.36
C LEU A 86 4.93 1.00 11.33
N MET A 87 3.94 1.89 11.21
CA MET A 87 3.82 3.11 12.01
C MET A 87 2.75 2.94 13.09
N ASN A 88 2.62 3.91 14.00
CA ASN A 88 1.60 3.88 15.08
C ASN A 88 0.15 3.98 14.56
N PHE A 89 -0.06 3.81 13.26
CA PHE A 89 -1.37 3.76 12.62
C PHE A 89 -1.35 2.73 11.46
N LYS A 90 -2.52 2.40 10.93
CA LYS A 90 -2.69 1.30 9.96
C LYS A 90 -1.98 1.49 8.60
N HIS A 91 -1.53 2.70 8.28
CA HIS A 91 -0.86 3.00 7.03
C HIS A 91 0.64 2.66 7.10
N THR A 92 1.21 2.29 5.97
CA THR A 92 2.59 1.82 5.83
C THR A 92 3.50 2.78 5.07
N GLY A 93 2.99 3.98 4.75
CA GLY A 93 3.72 4.98 3.97
C GLY A 93 3.38 5.01 2.49
N VAL A 94 2.74 3.99 1.94
CA VAL A 94 2.33 3.91 0.53
C VAL A 94 0.86 3.55 0.43
N PHE A 95 0.16 4.16 -0.53
CA PHE A 95 -1.19 3.79 -0.93
C PHE A 95 -1.12 3.05 -2.28
N PRO A 96 -1.03 1.71 -2.28
CA PRO A 96 -0.80 0.94 -3.50
C PRO A 96 -1.93 1.05 -4.52
N GLU A 97 -3.16 1.30 -4.06
CA GLU A 97 -4.34 1.54 -4.90
C GLU A 97 -4.16 2.76 -5.82
N GLN A 98 -3.28 3.69 -5.46
CA GLN A 98 -2.95 4.86 -6.28
C GLN A 98 -2.08 4.50 -7.51
N ALA A 99 -1.56 3.30 -7.60
CA ALA A 99 -0.77 2.87 -8.75
C ALA A 99 -1.53 2.99 -10.08
N VAL A 100 -2.85 2.86 -10.08
CA VAL A 100 -3.70 3.11 -11.25
C VAL A 100 -3.59 4.55 -11.73
N ASN A 101 -3.59 5.50 -10.78
CA ASN A 101 -3.43 6.93 -11.08
C ASN A 101 -1.99 7.22 -11.53
N TRP A 102 -1.01 6.56 -10.92
CA TRP A 102 0.40 6.71 -11.32
C TRP A 102 0.63 6.29 -12.77
N GLU A 103 0.00 5.21 -13.25
CA GLU A 103 0.06 4.81 -14.66
C GLU A 103 -0.58 5.87 -15.58
N PHE A 104 -1.66 6.48 -15.14
CA PHE A 104 -2.28 7.59 -15.88
C PHE A 104 -1.35 8.80 -15.94
N PHE A 105 -0.73 9.20 -14.81
CA PHE A 105 0.21 10.33 -14.76
C PHE A 105 1.40 10.11 -15.69
N LYS A 106 1.99 8.93 -15.69
CA LYS A 106 3.08 8.56 -16.61
C LYS A 106 2.69 8.74 -18.07
N LYS A 107 1.47 8.34 -18.45
CA LYS A 107 0.96 8.50 -19.82
C LYS A 107 0.76 9.96 -20.21
N VAL A 108 0.23 10.78 -19.29
CA VAL A 108 -0.02 12.21 -19.56
C VAL A 108 1.29 12.97 -19.67
N ILE A 109 2.21 12.73 -18.74
CA ILE A 109 3.51 13.41 -18.69
C ILE A 109 4.39 12.98 -19.86
N ASN A 110 4.62 11.69 -20.04
CA ASN A 110 5.34 11.09 -21.17
C ASN A 110 6.58 11.89 -21.60
N GLY A 111 7.46 12.20 -20.65
CA GLY A 111 8.69 12.99 -20.90
C GLY A 111 8.49 14.50 -21.05
N LYS A 112 7.26 15.00 -21.05
CA LYS A 112 7.00 16.45 -21.16
C LYS A 112 7.31 17.15 -19.82
N PRO A 113 7.96 18.31 -19.81
CA PRO A 113 8.31 19.04 -18.59
C PRO A 113 7.09 19.80 -18.01
N LEU A 114 6.02 19.07 -17.75
CA LEU A 114 4.79 19.61 -17.19
C LEU A 114 4.99 20.01 -15.73
N LYS A 115 4.41 21.15 -15.33
CA LYS A 115 4.33 21.54 -13.92
C LYS A 115 3.21 20.75 -13.26
N VAL A 116 3.53 20.04 -12.16
CA VAL A 116 2.59 19.21 -11.43
C VAL A 116 2.41 19.76 -10.02
N LEU A 117 1.16 20.03 -9.65
CA LEU A 117 0.77 20.37 -8.28
C LEU A 117 0.18 19.14 -7.59
N ASN A 118 0.80 18.68 -6.51
CA ASN A 118 0.30 17.62 -5.66
C ASN A 118 -0.20 18.20 -4.32
N LEU A 119 -1.52 18.37 -4.18
CA LEU A 119 -2.15 18.99 -3.01
C LEU A 119 -2.12 18.13 -1.76
N PHE A 120 -2.08 16.80 -1.91
CA PHE A 120 -2.11 15.83 -0.82
C PHE A 120 -0.93 14.87 -0.95
N GLY A 121 0.28 15.43 -0.83
CA GLY A 121 1.52 14.72 -1.14
C GLY A 121 1.78 13.46 -0.31
N TYR A 122 1.31 13.42 0.93
CA TYR A 122 1.58 12.35 1.89
C TYR A 122 3.09 12.06 1.96
N THR A 123 3.53 10.84 1.59
CA THR A 123 4.96 10.48 1.55
C THR A 123 5.64 10.80 0.20
N GLY A 124 4.93 11.43 -0.72
CA GLY A 124 5.47 11.90 -2.00
C GLY A 124 5.48 10.87 -3.13
N CYS A 125 4.88 9.69 -2.97
CA CYS A 125 4.92 8.64 -4.01
C CYS A 125 4.43 9.14 -5.38
N ALA A 126 3.30 9.85 -5.43
CA ALA A 126 2.77 10.42 -6.68
C ALA A 126 3.71 11.46 -7.28
N SER A 127 4.32 12.33 -6.45
CA SER A 127 5.30 13.32 -6.89
C SER A 127 6.54 12.67 -7.49
N LEU A 128 7.06 11.61 -6.86
CA LEU A 128 8.20 10.84 -7.37
C LEU A 128 7.88 10.18 -8.71
N VAL A 129 6.69 9.62 -8.87
CA VAL A 129 6.24 9.03 -10.14
C VAL A 129 6.17 10.11 -11.23
N CYS A 130 5.60 11.28 -10.93
CA CYS A 130 5.52 12.40 -11.88
C CYS A 130 6.91 12.91 -12.28
N ALA A 131 7.80 13.11 -11.31
CA ALA A 131 9.17 13.53 -11.56
C ALA A 131 9.94 12.51 -12.43
N LYS A 132 9.81 11.22 -12.13
CA LYS A 132 10.41 10.13 -12.93
C LYS A 132 9.85 10.08 -14.35
N ALA A 133 8.60 10.50 -14.56
CA ALA A 133 7.98 10.60 -15.88
C ALA A 133 8.40 11.85 -16.68
N GLY A 134 9.16 12.78 -16.08
CA GLY A 134 9.69 13.98 -16.71
C GLY A 134 9.00 15.30 -16.32
N ALA A 135 8.09 15.28 -15.31
CA ALA A 135 7.51 16.52 -14.78
C ALA A 135 8.54 17.40 -14.05
N LYS A 136 8.20 18.69 -13.95
CA LYS A 136 8.95 19.70 -13.21
C LYS A 136 8.15 20.23 -12.03
#